data_c76806d5ccc83f07013d24ed353fb6d4
#
_entry.id   c76806d5ccc83f07013d24ed353fb6d4
#
_cell.length_a   1.000
_cell.length_b   1.000
_cell.length_c   1.000
_cell.angle_alpha   90.00
_cell.angle_beta   90.00
_cell.angle_gamma   90.00
#
_symmetry.space_group_name_H-M   'P 1'
#
loop_
_entity.id
_entity.type
_entity.pdbx_description
1 polymer ?
#
loop_
_entity_poly.entity_id
_entity_poly.type
_entity_poly.pdbx_seq_one_letter_code
_entity_poly.pdbx_strand_id
1 'polypeptide(L)'
;LCTLGKHGSRMASNTESLEIKQLTSGKWEVMEVLGFNTKRKSIIIASNEKSPIQRNIFAVDTKTGKRTLVDDCGKGWHSATLSENGQYVFDNYSTPTVPRKIALVNTETGKRTAYFTAENPWKGYNVPEYSCGTIKAADGETDLYWRMVKPVNFDPNKKYPTIIYVYGGPHAHNVDARWNYSSRGWETYMAEKGYLLFILDNRGSENRGKAFEQATFRQLGQIEMQDQMKGVEYLKTLPYVDADKIGVHGWSFGGFMTISLMTNHPDVFKVGVAGGPVIDWHWYEVMYGERYMDTPQTNPGGYRKTSLLYQAKNLKGKLQIIQGLNDVTVVPQHCLTFLKACIAAGTQPDFFVYPGEPHNMRGHQSTHLHERISNYFFDYLK
;
A
#
# COMPACT_ATOMS: atom_id res chain seq x y z
N LEU A 1 22.11 1.53 -22.95
CA LEU A 1 20.70 1.80 -22.63
C LEU A 1 20.14 0.62 -21.82
N CYS A 2 19.46 0.88 -20.72
CA CYS A 2 18.80 -0.18 -19.93
C CYS A 2 17.29 -0.08 -20.12
N THR A 3 16.64 -1.18 -20.48
CA THR A 3 15.19 -1.26 -20.67
C THR A 3 14.56 -2.28 -19.73
N LEU A 4 13.27 -2.12 -19.42
CA LEU A 4 12.48 -3.08 -18.64
C LEU A 4 12.05 -4.25 -19.53
N GLY A 5 12.38 -5.49 -19.12
CA GLY A 5 11.87 -6.72 -19.73
C GLY A 5 10.64 -7.26 -18.99
N LYS A 6 10.11 -8.41 -19.44
CA LYS A 6 9.07 -9.15 -18.72
C LYS A 6 9.51 -9.43 -17.27
N HIS A 7 8.61 -9.24 -16.30
CA HIS A 7 8.88 -9.41 -14.87
C HIS A 7 9.94 -8.47 -14.27
N GLY A 8 10.05 -7.20 -14.76
CA GLY A 8 10.97 -6.23 -14.17
C GLY A 8 12.46 -6.49 -14.41
N SER A 9 12.81 -7.45 -15.25
CA SER A 9 14.23 -7.70 -15.61
C SER A 9 14.81 -6.55 -16.41
N ARG A 10 16.09 -6.25 -16.20
CA ARG A 10 16.82 -5.23 -16.96
C ARG A 10 17.62 -5.84 -18.10
N MET A 11 17.54 -5.19 -19.24
CA MET A 11 18.32 -5.51 -20.44
C MET A 11 19.27 -4.36 -20.75
N ALA A 12 20.48 -4.68 -21.18
CA ALA A 12 21.43 -3.71 -21.72
C ALA A 12 21.42 -3.77 -23.27
N SER A 13 21.45 -2.61 -23.89
CA SER A 13 21.61 -2.50 -25.37
C SER A 13 22.98 -1.95 -25.70
N ASN A 14 23.63 -2.52 -26.69
CA ASN A 14 24.76 -1.90 -27.34
C ASN A 14 24.24 -0.83 -28.32
N THR A 15 24.70 0.42 -28.18
CA THR A 15 24.22 1.54 -29.00
C THR A 15 24.76 1.52 -30.44
N GLU A 16 25.84 0.78 -30.70
CA GLU A 16 26.43 0.63 -32.02
C GLU A 16 25.80 -0.54 -32.79
N SER A 17 25.69 -1.71 -32.15
CA SER A 17 25.13 -2.91 -32.77
C SER A 17 23.62 -3.08 -32.56
N LEU A 18 22.99 -2.28 -31.70
CA LEU A 18 21.59 -2.42 -31.26
C LEU A 18 21.29 -3.78 -30.63
N GLU A 19 22.31 -4.54 -30.25
CA GLU A 19 22.13 -5.82 -29.57
C GLU A 19 21.57 -5.60 -28.15
N ILE A 20 20.52 -6.34 -27.81
CA ILE A 20 19.90 -6.31 -26.51
C ILE A 20 20.28 -7.57 -25.75
N LYS A 21 20.93 -7.41 -24.59
CA LYS A 21 21.30 -8.50 -23.70
C LYS A 21 20.54 -8.38 -22.37
N GLN A 22 19.83 -9.44 -22.00
CA GLN A 22 19.22 -9.54 -20.66
C GLN A 22 20.31 -9.82 -19.61
N LEU A 23 20.42 -8.96 -18.61
CA LEU A 23 21.41 -9.08 -17.52
C LEU A 23 20.84 -9.75 -16.26
N THR A 24 19.55 -9.59 -16.00
CA THR A 24 18.92 -10.12 -14.79
C THR A 24 17.65 -10.89 -15.13
N SER A 25 17.38 -11.95 -14.36
CA SER A 25 16.17 -12.75 -14.49
C SER A 25 15.74 -13.28 -13.11
N GLY A 26 14.44 -13.56 -12.94
CA GLY A 26 13.89 -14.09 -11.70
C GLY A 26 12.43 -13.63 -11.47
N LYS A 27 11.80 -14.12 -10.40
CA LYS A 27 10.46 -13.70 -9.96
C LYS A 27 10.56 -12.50 -9.00
N TRP A 28 11.26 -11.47 -9.41
CA TRP A 28 11.54 -10.25 -8.65
C TRP A 28 11.77 -9.08 -9.61
N GLU A 29 11.80 -7.87 -9.10
CA GLU A 29 11.92 -6.66 -9.91
C GLU A 29 13.21 -5.90 -9.64
N VAL A 30 13.77 -5.32 -10.71
CA VAL A 30 14.70 -4.20 -10.59
C VAL A 30 13.89 -2.94 -10.42
N MET A 31 13.81 -2.46 -9.20
CA MET A 31 13.00 -1.28 -8.83
C MET A 31 13.65 0.02 -9.33
N GLU A 32 14.99 0.06 -9.35
CA GLU A 32 15.74 1.23 -9.80
C GLU A 32 17.12 0.85 -10.33
N VAL A 33 17.60 1.59 -11.34
CA VAL A 33 19.00 1.58 -11.76
C VAL A 33 19.68 2.83 -11.19
N LEU A 34 20.53 2.63 -10.19
CA LEU A 34 21.23 3.73 -9.50
C LEU A 34 22.37 4.32 -10.35
N GLY A 35 23.00 3.50 -11.19
CA GLY A 35 24.06 3.95 -12.09
C GLY A 35 25.08 2.85 -12.39
N PHE A 36 26.28 3.27 -12.79
CA PHE A 36 27.32 2.38 -13.29
C PHE A 36 28.65 2.59 -12.55
N ASN A 37 29.28 1.49 -12.14
CA ASN A 37 30.67 1.49 -11.64
C ASN A 37 31.60 1.14 -12.81
N THR A 38 32.29 2.15 -13.36
CA THR A 38 33.16 2.01 -14.56
C THR A 38 34.37 1.11 -14.31
N LYS A 39 34.93 1.15 -13.09
CA LYS A 39 36.12 0.37 -12.72
C LYS A 39 35.80 -1.13 -12.66
N ARG A 40 34.61 -1.49 -12.12
CA ARG A 40 34.16 -2.89 -12.00
C ARG A 40 33.27 -3.36 -13.13
N LYS A 41 32.95 -2.48 -14.09
CA LYS A 41 32.03 -2.77 -15.21
C LYS A 41 30.73 -3.40 -14.70
N SER A 42 30.17 -2.82 -13.62
CA SER A 42 28.93 -3.28 -13.00
C SER A 42 27.87 -2.18 -12.96
N ILE A 43 26.61 -2.59 -13.13
CA ILE A 43 25.44 -1.74 -12.94
C ILE A 43 25.01 -1.89 -11.49
N ILE A 44 24.80 -0.77 -10.80
CA ILE A 44 24.29 -0.76 -9.43
C ILE A 44 22.77 -0.59 -9.50
N ILE A 45 22.07 -1.52 -8.90
CA ILE A 45 20.60 -1.58 -8.93
C ILE A 45 20.03 -1.67 -7.52
N ALA A 46 18.80 -1.18 -7.36
CA ALA A 46 17.95 -1.54 -6.25
C ALA A 46 16.91 -2.57 -6.73
N SER A 47 16.72 -3.64 -5.97
CA SER A 47 15.78 -4.71 -6.31
C SER A 47 15.14 -5.33 -5.09
N ASN A 48 14.00 -6.00 -5.29
CA ASN A 48 13.30 -6.77 -4.27
C ASN A 48 13.60 -8.29 -4.36
N GLU A 49 14.78 -8.66 -4.87
CA GLU A 49 15.20 -10.05 -5.05
C GLU A 49 15.15 -10.88 -3.75
N LYS A 50 15.37 -10.25 -2.59
CA LYS A 50 15.35 -10.94 -1.29
C LYS A 50 13.92 -11.20 -0.79
N SER A 51 13.03 -10.26 -1.01
CA SER A 51 11.61 -10.36 -0.62
C SER A 51 10.82 -9.22 -1.25
N PRO A 52 9.54 -9.42 -1.62
CA PRO A 52 8.67 -8.36 -2.12
C PRO A 52 8.55 -7.14 -1.21
N ILE A 53 8.71 -7.30 0.11
CA ILE A 53 8.64 -6.22 1.09
C ILE A 53 10.01 -5.60 1.41
N GLN A 54 11.08 -6.01 0.70
CA GLN A 54 12.43 -5.49 0.88
C GLN A 54 12.92 -4.80 -0.37
N ARG A 55 13.85 -3.88 -0.19
CA ARG A 55 14.57 -3.23 -1.27
C ARG A 55 16.06 -3.24 -0.93
N ASN A 56 16.84 -4.00 -1.69
CA ASN A 56 18.26 -4.21 -1.48
C ASN A 56 19.09 -3.70 -2.64
N ILE A 57 20.37 -3.40 -2.40
CA ILE A 57 21.28 -2.85 -3.39
C ILE A 57 22.23 -3.94 -3.89
N PHE A 58 22.27 -4.10 -5.20
CA PHE A 58 23.13 -5.09 -5.87
C PHE A 58 24.04 -4.44 -6.90
N ALA A 59 25.24 -4.97 -7.04
CA ALA A 59 26.12 -4.76 -8.20
C ALA A 59 25.91 -5.92 -9.16
N VAL A 60 25.58 -5.62 -10.42
CA VAL A 60 25.36 -6.59 -11.50
C VAL A 60 26.52 -6.49 -12.47
N ASP A 61 27.32 -7.52 -12.59
CA ASP A 61 28.40 -7.61 -13.59
C ASP A 61 27.83 -7.62 -15.00
N THR A 62 28.29 -6.69 -15.86
CA THR A 62 27.71 -6.52 -17.21
C THR A 62 28.08 -7.63 -18.19
N LYS A 63 29.15 -8.38 -17.92
CA LYS A 63 29.59 -9.50 -18.75
C LYS A 63 28.86 -10.79 -18.39
N THR A 64 28.77 -11.10 -17.11
CA THR A 64 28.29 -12.39 -16.61
C THR A 64 26.86 -12.35 -16.08
N GLY A 65 26.32 -11.16 -15.73
CA GLY A 65 25.04 -11.00 -15.04
C GLY A 65 25.10 -11.41 -13.57
N LYS A 66 26.29 -11.76 -13.03
CA LYS A 66 26.45 -12.11 -11.63
C LYS A 66 26.05 -10.93 -10.73
N ARG A 67 25.20 -11.19 -9.76
CA ARG A 67 24.76 -10.21 -8.77
C ARG A 67 25.52 -10.38 -7.47
N THR A 68 25.98 -9.28 -6.91
CA THR A 68 26.64 -9.23 -5.61
C THR A 68 25.93 -8.21 -4.74
N LEU A 69 25.53 -8.61 -3.53
CA LEU A 69 24.88 -7.71 -2.57
C LEU A 69 25.88 -6.62 -2.17
N VAL A 70 25.47 -5.37 -2.25
CA VAL A 70 26.27 -4.19 -1.87
C VAL A 70 25.95 -3.78 -0.43
N ASP A 71 24.66 -3.77 -0.05
CA ASP A 71 24.28 -3.58 1.33
C ASP A 71 24.66 -4.82 2.15
N ASP A 72 25.18 -4.60 3.36
CA ASP A 72 25.69 -5.68 4.21
C ASP A 72 24.64 -6.33 5.11
N CYS A 73 23.45 -5.75 5.23
CA CYS A 73 22.43 -6.28 6.12
C CYS A 73 21.44 -7.23 5.41
N GLY A 74 21.30 -7.12 4.09
CA GLY A 74 20.42 -7.97 3.28
C GLY A 74 18.95 -8.00 3.73
N LYS A 75 18.54 -7.03 4.54
CA LYS A 75 17.20 -6.87 5.11
C LYS A 75 16.78 -5.42 5.09
N GLY A 76 15.46 -5.18 5.06
CA GLY A 76 14.93 -3.84 5.16
C GLY A 76 14.76 -3.14 3.83
N TRP A 77 14.66 -1.84 3.89
CA TRP A 77 14.42 -0.97 2.73
C TRP A 77 15.54 0.05 2.61
N HIS A 78 16.27 -0.03 1.51
CA HIS A 78 17.43 0.78 1.20
C HIS A 78 17.08 1.84 0.17
N SER A 79 17.16 3.12 0.54
CA SER A 79 17.04 4.27 -0.36
C SER A 79 18.42 4.83 -0.60
N ALA A 80 19.00 4.50 -1.76
CA ALA A 80 20.40 4.69 -2.02
C ALA A 80 20.65 5.71 -3.15
N THR A 81 21.72 6.49 -3.02
CA THR A 81 22.24 7.37 -4.05
C THR A 81 23.68 6.94 -4.39
N LEU A 82 23.96 6.74 -5.67
CA LEU A 82 25.27 6.33 -6.13
C LEU A 82 26.16 7.57 -6.39
N SER A 83 27.44 7.51 -5.99
CA SER A 83 28.44 8.51 -6.37
C SER A 83 28.68 8.53 -7.90
N GLU A 84 29.09 9.66 -8.46
CA GLU A 84 29.32 9.82 -9.91
C GLU A 84 30.28 8.77 -10.50
N ASN A 85 31.32 8.41 -9.74
CA ASN A 85 32.28 7.39 -10.16
C ASN A 85 31.82 5.94 -9.90
N GLY A 86 30.63 5.76 -9.33
CA GLY A 86 30.05 4.47 -9.03
C GLY A 86 30.72 3.68 -7.90
N GLN A 87 31.68 4.26 -7.17
CA GLN A 87 32.46 3.54 -6.15
C GLN A 87 31.79 3.51 -4.79
N TYR A 88 30.87 4.43 -4.52
CA TYR A 88 30.21 4.53 -3.22
C TYR A 88 28.70 4.69 -3.38
N VAL A 89 27.99 4.07 -2.45
CA VAL A 89 26.54 4.27 -2.25
C VAL A 89 26.35 5.00 -0.92
N PHE A 90 25.64 6.13 -0.97
CA PHE A 90 25.07 6.76 0.20
C PHE A 90 23.74 6.08 0.50
N ASP A 91 23.76 5.20 1.49
CA ASP A 91 22.63 4.31 1.79
C ASP A 91 21.86 4.82 3.02
N ASN A 92 20.61 5.22 2.81
CA ASN A 92 19.68 5.59 3.84
C ASN A 92 18.66 4.43 3.98
N TYR A 93 18.78 3.64 5.06
CA TYR A 93 17.96 2.45 5.21
C TYR A 93 17.27 2.35 6.57
N SER A 94 16.25 1.54 6.58
CA SER A 94 15.43 1.19 7.73
C SER A 94 15.11 -0.31 7.69
N THR A 95 14.88 -0.89 8.88
CA THR A 95 14.35 -2.25 9.01
C THR A 95 13.18 -2.21 10.00
N PRO A 96 12.41 -3.29 10.18
CA PRO A 96 11.31 -3.30 11.15
C PRO A 96 11.72 -2.95 12.59
N THR A 97 13.00 -3.18 12.93
CA THR A 97 13.56 -2.93 14.27
C THR A 97 14.58 -1.78 14.33
N VAL A 98 14.88 -1.17 13.17
CA VAL A 98 15.84 -0.06 13.06
C VAL A 98 15.14 1.14 12.42
N PRO A 99 14.93 2.25 13.16
CA PRO A 99 14.20 3.41 12.65
C PRO A 99 14.83 4.01 11.39
N ARG A 100 16.13 4.31 11.46
CA ARG A 100 16.88 4.87 10.33
C ARG A 100 18.39 4.74 10.58
N LYS A 101 19.10 4.36 9.52
CA LYS A 101 20.56 4.48 9.46
C LYS A 101 20.98 5.09 8.14
N ILE A 102 22.07 5.86 8.18
CA ILE A 102 22.73 6.38 6.98
C ILE A 102 24.18 5.90 7.01
N ALA A 103 24.64 5.35 5.91
CA ALA A 103 25.98 4.85 5.76
C ALA A 103 26.54 5.12 4.37
N LEU A 104 27.86 5.26 4.29
CA LEU A 104 28.59 5.21 3.03
C LEU A 104 29.10 3.79 2.82
N VAL A 105 28.72 3.18 1.71
CA VAL A 105 29.08 1.79 1.37
C VAL A 105 29.95 1.77 0.14
N ASN A 106 31.11 1.15 0.20
CA ASN A 106 31.95 0.95 -0.97
C ASN A 106 31.39 -0.19 -1.83
N THR A 107 31.07 0.09 -3.09
CA THR A 107 30.42 -0.86 -4.00
C THR A 107 31.29 -2.04 -4.43
N GLU A 108 32.59 -1.93 -4.23
CA GLU A 108 33.58 -2.98 -4.60
C GLU A 108 33.85 -3.94 -3.45
N THR A 109 33.97 -3.41 -2.24
CA THR A 109 34.41 -4.17 -1.06
C THR A 109 33.26 -4.49 -0.10
N GLY A 110 32.11 -3.81 -0.23
CA GLY A 110 31.03 -3.86 0.74
C GLY A 110 31.33 -3.16 2.07
N LYS A 111 32.54 -2.53 2.20
CA LYS A 111 32.91 -1.84 3.43
C LYS A 111 31.94 -0.70 3.69
N ARG A 112 31.33 -0.74 4.87
CA ARG A 112 30.39 0.24 5.36
C ARG A 112 31.04 1.18 6.37
N THR A 113 30.81 2.46 6.22
CA THR A 113 31.12 3.49 7.21
C THR A 113 29.80 4.13 7.66
N ALA A 114 29.45 3.94 8.92
CA ALA A 114 28.24 4.54 9.50
C ALA A 114 28.43 6.06 9.60
N TYR A 115 27.44 6.79 9.11
CA TYR A 115 27.38 8.25 9.20
C TYR A 115 26.36 8.72 10.24
N PHE A 116 25.21 8.04 10.32
CA PHE A 116 24.15 8.38 11.25
C PHE A 116 23.38 7.12 11.66
N THR A 117 22.99 7.05 12.91
CA THR A 117 22.06 6.04 13.44
C THR A 117 21.04 6.77 14.30
N ALA A 118 19.76 6.72 13.90
CA ALA A 118 18.68 7.29 14.68
C ALA A 118 18.48 6.47 15.96
N GLU A 119 18.22 7.17 17.05
CA GLU A 119 17.74 6.52 18.27
C GLU A 119 16.33 5.97 18.07
N ASN A 120 15.99 4.96 18.85
CA ASN A 120 14.63 4.45 18.87
C ASN A 120 13.68 5.52 19.45
N PRO A 121 12.73 6.09 18.64
CA PRO A 121 11.83 7.12 19.12
C PRO A 121 10.85 6.63 20.19
N TRP A 122 10.72 5.32 20.33
CA TRP A 122 9.84 4.67 21.31
C TRP A 122 10.55 4.30 22.62
N LYS A 123 11.81 4.69 22.79
CA LYS A 123 12.56 4.40 24.00
C LYS A 123 11.86 5.01 25.23
N GLY A 124 11.51 4.17 26.19
CA GLY A 124 10.80 4.58 27.40
C GLY A 124 9.28 4.64 27.29
N TYR A 125 8.72 4.35 26.12
CA TYR A 125 7.28 4.23 25.93
C TYR A 125 6.84 2.76 25.86
N ASN A 126 5.65 2.51 26.37
CA ASN A 126 4.94 1.24 26.13
C ASN A 126 4.24 1.32 24.78
N VAL A 127 4.73 0.56 23.82
CA VAL A 127 4.26 0.64 22.43
C VAL A 127 3.58 -0.65 21.99
N PRO A 128 2.71 -0.59 20.95
CA PRO A 128 2.10 -1.77 20.37
C PRO A 128 3.13 -2.77 19.80
N GLU A 129 2.73 -4.03 19.68
CA GLU A 129 3.44 -5.01 18.88
C GLU A 129 3.10 -4.82 17.40
N TYR A 130 4.14 -4.77 16.56
CA TYR A 130 4.03 -4.72 15.11
C TYR A 130 4.46 -6.07 14.53
N SER A 131 3.60 -6.66 13.71
CA SER A 131 3.86 -7.96 13.08
C SER A 131 3.54 -7.92 11.59
N CYS A 132 4.16 -8.82 10.85
CA CYS A 132 3.97 -8.99 9.42
C CYS A 132 3.94 -10.49 9.10
N GLY A 133 3.17 -10.84 8.08
CA GLY A 133 3.06 -12.21 7.61
C GLY A 133 2.45 -12.29 6.21
N THR A 134 2.11 -13.49 5.79
CA THR A 134 1.48 -13.74 4.49
C THR A 134 0.22 -14.59 4.63
N ILE A 135 -0.72 -14.38 3.72
CA ILE A 135 -1.88 -15.26 3.47
C ILE A 135 -2.00 -15.51 1.98
N LYS A 136 -2.74 -16.53 1.60
CA LYS A 136 -3.05 -16.77 0.19
C LYS A 136 -4.14 -15.82 -0.31
N ALA A 137 -3.95 -15.30 -1.51
CA ALA A 137 -4.94 -14.52 -2.25
C ALA A 137 -6.18 -15.36 -2.60
N ALA A 138 -7.18 -14.73 -3.17
CA ALA A 138 -8.41 -15.41 -3.60
C ALA A 138 -8.19 -16.43 -4.74
N ASP A 139 -7.03 -16.39 -5.43
CA ASP A 139 -6.64 -17.41 -6.40
C ASP A 139 -6.10 -18.69 -5.75
N GLY A 140 -5.87 -18.70 -4.43
CA GLY A 140 -5.33 -19.82 -3.68
C GLY A 140 -3.82 -20.06 -3.82
N GLU A 141 -3.14 -19.30 -4.67
CA GLU A 141 -1.72 -19.53 -5.03
C GLU A 141 -0.84 -18.37 -4.59
N THR A 142 -1.26 -17.12 -4.87
CA THR A 142 -0.45 -15.91 -4.65
C THR A 142 -0.36 -15.56 -3.17
N ASP A 143 0.86 -15.32 -2.67
CA ASP A 143 1.04 -14.83 -1.30
C ASP A 143 0.77 -13.32 -1.24
N LEU A 144 -0.06 -12.90 -0.30
CA LEU A 144 -0.32 -11.49 0.02
C LEU A 144 0.33 -11.15 1.35
N TYR A 145 1.07 -10.05 1.40
CA TYR A 145 1.69 -9.58 2.63
C TYR A 145 0.71 -8.73 3.42
N TRP A 146 0.68 -8.97 4.73
CA TRP A 146 -0.07 -8.17 5.68
C TRP A 146 0.82 -7.67 6.82
N ARG A 147 0.42 -6.55 7.44
CA ARG A 147 0.92 -6.13 8.75
C ARG A 147 -0.23 -5.97 9.73
N MET A 148 0.07 -6.17 11.00
CA MET A 148 -0.86 -6.00 12.10
C MET A 148 -0.22 -5.17 13.21
N VAL A 149 -1.00 -4.28 13.81
CA VAL A 149 -0.63 -3.55 15.03
C VAL A 149 -1.60 -3.99 16.12
N LYS A 150 -1.07 -4.65 17.15
CA LYS A 150 -1.87 -5.14 18.26
C LYS A 150 -2.05 -4.05 19.32
N PRO A 151 -3.13 -4.09 20.12
CA PRO A 151 -3.30 -3.18 21.24
C PRO A 151 -2.10 -3.15 22.19
N VAL A 152 -1.83 -2.00 22.79
CA VAL A 152 -0.88 -1.91 23.89
C VAL A 152 -1.40 -2.74 25.07
N ASN A 153 -0.52 -3.49 25.73
CA ASN A 153 -0.88 -4.47 26.77
C ASN A 153 -1.83 -5.57 26.24
N PHE A 154 -1.54 -6.07 25.06
CA PHE A 154 -2.32 -7.12 24.40
C PHE A 154 -2.49 -8.36 25.28
N ASP A 155 -3.74 -8.80 25.43
CA ASP A 155 -4.11 -10.04 26.11
C ASP A 155 -4.74 -11.02 25.10
N PRO A 156 -4.12 -12.17 24.81
CA PRO A 156 -4.62 -13.11 23.81
C PRO A 156 -5.97 -13.76 24.18
N ASN A 157 -6.42 -13.61 25.43
CA ASN A 157 -7.70 -14.13 25.88
C ASN A 157 -8.85 -13.14 25.74
N LYS A 158 -8.58 -11.90 25.35
CA LYS A 158 -9.59 -10.88 25.09
C LYS A 158 -9.88 -10.78 23.61
N LYS A 159 -11.11 -10.37 23.27
CA LYS A 159 -11.50 -10.02 21.92
C LYS A 159 -11.39 -8.52 21.69
N TYR A 160 -10.88 -8.14 20.53
CA TYR A 160 -10.63 -6.74 20.17
C TYR A 160 -11.37 -6.36 18.89
N PRO A 161 -11.98 -5.17 18.86
CA PRO A 161 -12.48 -4.59 17.61
C PRO A 161 -11.31 -4.38 16.65
N THR A 162 -11.54 -4.63 15.37
CA THR A 162 -10.48 -4.59 14.35
C THR A 162 -10.81 -3.57 13.27
N ILE A 163 -9.86 -2.71 12.94
CA ILE A 163 -9.97 -1.78 11.82
C ILE A 163 -9.03 -2.24 10.70
N ILE A 164 -9.61 -2.50 9.54
CA ILE A 164 -8.86 -2.75 8.31
C ILE A 164 -8.59 -1.40 7.66
N TYR A 165 -7.31 -1.02 7.51
CA TYR A 165 -6.94 0.07 6.64
C TYR A 165 -6.72 -0.47 5.24
N VAL A 166 -7.41 0.08 4.25
CA VAL A 166 -7.29 -0.32 2.86
C VAL A 166 -6.95 0.89 1.97
N TYR A 167 -5.96 0.75 1.11
CA TYR A 167 -5.84 1.55 -0.11
C TYR A 167 -6.27 0.70 -1.30
N GLY A 168 -5.59 -0.39 -1.55
CA GLY A 168 -5.93 -1.46 -2.50
C GLY A 168 -5.63 -1.15 -3.96
N GLY A 169 -5.49 0.12 -4.33
CA GLY A 169 -5.37 0.54 -5.72
C GLY A 169 -4.02 0.24 -6.36
N PRO A 170 -3.92 0.40 -7.68
CA PRO A 170 -2.67 0.30 -8.43
C PRO A 170 -1.55 1.14 -7.82
N HIS A 171 -0.33 0.61 -7.85
CA HIS A 171 0.86 1.20 -7.23
C HIS A 171 0.78 1.42 -5.71
N ALA A 172 -0.19 0.81 -5.03
CA ALA A 172 -0.18 0.74 -3.58
C ALA A 172 0.93 -0.19 -3.07
N HIS A 173 1.60 0.21 -2.01
CA HIS A 173 2.53 -0.64 -1.28
C HIS A 173 2.55 -0.18 0.17
N ASN A 174 1.82 -0.88 1.02
CA ASN A 174 1.60 -0.48 2.40
C ASN A 174 2.40 -1.32 3.39
N VAL A 175 2.81 -2.52 2.99
CA VAL A 175 3.53 -3.47 3.84
C VAL A 175 4.94 -3.63 3.32
N ASP A 176 5.91 -3.02 3.99
CA ASP A 176 7.33 -3.17 3.67
C ASP A 176 8.20 -3.32 4.92
N ALA A 177 9.44 -3.77 4.73
CA ALA A 177 10.36 -4.05 5.81
C ALA A 177 11.09 -2.80 6.35
N ARG A 178 10.41 -1.63 6.38
CA ARG A 178 10.85 -0.44 7.08
C ARG A 178 10.48 -0.50 8.56
N TRP A 179 10.82 0.54 9.30
CA TRP A 179 10.49 0.69 10.72
C TRP A 179 9.01 0.40 10.99
N ASN A 180 8.76 -0.52 11.92
CA ASN A 180 7.42 -0.99 12.27
C ASN A 180 6.58 -1.42 11.05
N TYR A 181 7.21 -1.99 10.02
CA TYR A 181 6.58 -2.39 8.75
C TYR A 181 5.80 -1.25 8.08
N SER A 182 6.32 -0.02 8.15
CA SER A 182 5.67 1.20 7.62
C SER A 182 4.35 1.56 8.29
N SER A 183 4.13 1.13 9.53
CA SER A 183 2.96 1.52 10.30
C SER A 183 2.93 3.03 10.52
N ARG A 184 1.72 3.61 10.41
CA ARG A 184 1.48 5.05 10.55
C ARG A 184 1.21 5.41 12.01
N GLY A 185 1.46 6.66 12.39
CA GLY A 185 1.20 7.16 13.74
C GLY A 185 -0.25 7.00 14.18
N TRP A 186 -1.21 7.18 13.27
CA TRP A 186 -2.63 6.96 13.57
C TRP A 186 -2.94 5.49 13.91
N GLU A 187 -2.31 4.54 13.24
CA GLU A 187 -2.48 3.11 13.55
C GLU A 187 -1.97 2.80 14.96
N THR A 188 -0.81 3.37 15.33
CA THR A 188 -0.25 3.26 16.69
C THR A 188 -1.20 3.87 17.73
N TYR A 189 -1.76 5.04 17.44
CA TYR A 189 -2.74 5.71 18.31
C TYR A 189 -4.01 4.86 18.51
N MET A 190 -4.57 4.30 17.45
CA MET A 190 -5.77 3.45 17.55
C MET A 190 -5.48 2.14 18.29
N ALA A 191 -4.28 1.58 18.13
CA ALA A 191 -3.85 0.42 18.90
C ALA A 191 -3.71 0.74 20.41
N GLU A 192 -3.24 1.94 20.76
CA GLU A 192 -3.26 2.43 22.15
C GLU A 192 -4.70 2.52 22.71
N LYS A 193 -5.67 2.86 21.87
CA LYS A 193 -7.09 2.90 22.22
C LYS A 193 -7.79 1.54 22.24
N GLY A 194 -7.05 0.46 22.03
CA GLY A 194 -7.56 -0.91 22.16
C GLY A 194 -8.08 -1.54 20.87
N TYR A 195 -7.76 -0.99 19.71
CA TYR A 195 -8.11 -1.57 18.41
C TYR A 195 -6.95 -2.40 17.83
N LEU A 196 -7.29 -3.49 17.15
CA LEU A 196 -6.39 -4.14 16.21
C LEU A 196 -6.41 -3.38 14.89
N LEU A 197 -5.24 -3.09 14.32
CA LEU A 197 -5.12 -2.54 12.98
C LEU A 197 -4.58 -3.62 12.04
N PHE A 198 -5.22 -3.81 10.91
CA PHE A 198 -4.83 -4.79 9.90
C PHE A 198 -4.75 -4.16 8.53
N ILE A 199 -3.66 -4.42 7.82
CA ILE A 199 -3.39 -3.88 6.49
C ILE A 199 -2.90 -5.02 5.61
N LEU A 200 -3.49 -5.16 4.43
CA LEU A 200 -3.17 -6.18 3.44
C LEU A 200 -2.88 -5.54 2.08
N ASP A 201 -1.73 -5.88 1.49
CA ASP A 201 -1.46 -5.55 0.09
C ASP A 201 -2.03 -6.64 -0.82
N ASN A 202 -3.14 -6.32 -1.46
CA ASN A 202 -3.83 -7.20 -2.40
C ASN A 202 -3.17 -7.22 -3.78
N ARG A 203 -3.57 -8.15 -4.65
CA ARG A 203 -3.18 -8.11 -6.07
C ARG A 203 -3.61 -6.79 -6.70
N GLY A 204 -2.82 -6.31 -7.64
CA GLY A 204 -2.92 -4.97 -8.22
C GLY A 204 -1.92 -3.99 -7.62
N SER A 205 -1.36 -4.26 -6.43
CA SER A 205 -0.29 -3.43 -5.85
C SER A 205 1.05 -3.63 -6.59
N GLU A 206 2.04 -2.78 -6.30
CA GLU A 206 3.32 -2.78 -7.01
C GLU A 206 4.36 -3.75 -6.43
N ASN A 207 5.51 -3.83 -7.08
CA ASN A 207 6.70 -4.58 -6.65
C ASN A 207 6.56 -6.11 -6.68
N ARG A 208 5.61 -6.65 -7.44
CA ARG A 208 5.32 -8.09 -7.54
C ARG A 208 5.30 -8.61 -8.97
N GLY A 209 5.66 -7.76 -9.95
CA GLY A 209 5.66 -8.08 -11.37
C GLY A 209 4.31 -7.87 -12.07
N LYS A 210 4.41 -7.78 -13.40
CA LYS A 210 3.28 -7.41 -14.26
C LYS A 210 2.02 -8.24 -14.04
N ALA A 211 2.14 -9.56 -13.84
CA ALA A 211 0.98 -10.42 -13.67
C ALA A 211 0.19 -10.10 -12.39
N PHE A 212 0.90 -9.77 -11.31
CA PHE A 212 0.31 -9.35 -10.05
C PHE A 212 -0.36 -7.97 -10.15
N GLU A 213 0.34 -7.01 -10.76
CA GLU A 213 -0.15 -5.64 -10.94
C GLU A 213 -1.36 -5.57 -11.86
N GLN A 214 -1.37 -6.34 -12.96
CA GLN A 214 -2.44 -6.32 -13.95
C GLN A 214 -3.61 -7.27 -13.64
N ALA A 215 -3.60 -7.96 -12.51
CA ALA A 215 -4.72 -8.81 -12.12
C ALA A 215 -6.05 -8.05 -12.04
N THR A 216 -6.00 -6.76 -11.74
CA THR A 216 -7.15 -5.86 -11.58
C THR A 216 -7.57 -5.15 -12.88
N PHE A 217 -6.83 -5.35 -13.99
CA PHE A 217 -7.12 -4.67 -15.26
C PHE A 217 -8.55 -4.91 -15.73
N ARG A 218 -9.25 -3.84 -16.11
CA ARG A 218 -10.66 -3.79 -16.55
C ARG A 218 -11.70 -4.10 -15.46
N GLN A 219 -11.27 -4.29 -14.18
CA GLN A 219 -12.13 -4.69 -13.08
C GLN A 219 -11.68 -4.14 -11.73
N LEU A 220 -11.27 -2.87 -11.69
CA LEU A 220 -10.84 -2.19 -10.45
C LEU A 220 -11.85 -2.42 -9.31
N GLY A 221 -11.33 -2.72 -8.12
CA GLY A 221 -12.12 -2.99 -6.92
C GLY A 221 -12.67 -4.42 -6.81
N GLN A 222 -12.59 -5.25 -7.87
CA GLN A 222 -13.15 -6.60 -7.82
C GLN A 222 -12.15 -7.62 -7.26
N ILE A 223 -10.95 -7.68 -7.82
CA ILE A 223 -9.89 -8.59 -7.34
C ILE A 223 -9.38 -8.11 -5.98
N GLU A 224 -9.21 -6.80 -5.83
CA GLU A 224 -8.81 -6.18 -4.57
C GLU A 224 -9.77 -6.56 -3.43
N MET A 225 -11.08 -6.47 -3.68
CA MET A 225 -12.11 -6.84 -2.70
C MET A 225 -12.06 -8.33 -2.34
N GLN A 226 -11.90 -9.22 -3.34
CA GLN A 226 -11.78 -10.65 -3.09
C GLN A 226 -10.57 -10.97 -2.19
N ASP A 227 -9.43 -10.33 -2.45
CA ASP A 227 -8.22 -10.51 -1.66
C ASP A 227 -8.34 -9.90 -0.26
N GLN A 228 -8.98 -8.72 -0.12
CA GLN A 228 -9.28 -8.13 1.20
C GLN A 228 -10.19 -9.05 2.03
N MET A 229 -11.13 -9.74 1.39
CA MET A 229 -11.98 -10.71 2.09
C MET A 229 -11.20 -11.94 2.57
N LYS A 230 -10.10 -12.33 1.89
CA LYS A 230 -9.16 -13.33 2.45
C LYS A 230 -8.49 -12.83 3.73
N GLY A 231 -8.20 -11.54 3.80
CA GLY A 231 -7.76 -10.89 5.04
C GLY A 231 -8.82 -11.00 6.16
N VAL A 232 -10.08 -10.78 5.84
CA VAL A 232 -11.20 -10.96 6.80
C VAL A 232 -11.33 -12.43 7.24
N GLU A 233 -11.24 -13.38 6.31
CA GLU A 233 -11.25 -14.81 6.64
C GLU A 233 -10.12 -15.13 7.63
N TYR A 234 -8.90 -14.68 7.36
CA TYR A 234 -7.75 -14.84 8.25
C TYR A 234 -8.00 -14.23 9.64
N LEU A 235 -8.47 -12.98 9.70
CA LEU A 235 -8.78 -12.32 10.96
C LEU A 235 -9.77 -13.12 11.81
N LYS A 236 -10.79 -13.71 11.20
CA LYS A 236 -11.79 -14.54 11.89
C LYS A 236 -11.23 -15.85 12.44
N THR A 237 -10.06 -16.30 12.00
CA THR A 237 -9.38 -17.46 12.60
C THR A 237 -8.62 -17.11 13.89
N LEU A 238 -8.39 -15.83 14.15
CA LEU A 238 -7.63 -15.38 15.31
C LEU A 238 -8.56 -15.26 16.54
N PRO A 239 -8.29 -15.96 17.64
CA PRO A 239 -9.21 -16.03 18.79
C PRO A 239 -9.45 -14.68 19.47
N TYR A 240 -8.52 -13.75 19.31
CA TYR A 240 -8.56 -12.42 19.88
C TYR A 240 -9.22 -11.37 18.97
N VAL A 241 -9.69 -11.72 17.79
CA VAL A 241 -10.46 -10.83 16.92
C VAL A 241 -11.94 -10.94 17.24
N ASP A 242 -12.60 -9.80 17.49
CA ASP A 242 -14.04 -9.74 17.58
C ASP A 242 -14.63 -9.69 16.15
N ALA A 243 -15.11 -10.84 15.67
CA ALA A 243 -15.62 -10.98 14.31
C ALA A 243 -16.88 -10.13 14.04
N ASP A 244 -17.59 -9.71 15.10
CA ASP A 244 -18.76 -8.85 15.01
C ASP A 244 -18.42 -7.36 15.06
N LYS A 245 -17.13 -7.02 15.27
CA LYS A 245 -16.61 -5.66 15.37
C LYS A 245 -15.47 -5.42 14.39
N ILE A 246 -15.75 -5.58 13.10
CA ILE A 246 -14.81 -5.26 12.02
C ILE A 246 -15.24 -3.97 11.35
N GLY A 247 -14.32 -3.00 11.35
CA GLY A 247 -14.44 -1.73 10.63
C GLY A 247 -13.45 -1.64 9.49
N VAL A 248 -13.66 -0.66 8.60
CA VAL A 248 -12.78 -0.41 7.46
C VAL A 248 -12.58 1.09 7.24
N HIS A 249 -11.35 1.48 6.90
CA HIS A 249 -10.99 2.86 6.58
C HIS A 249 -10.04 2.91 5.40
N GLY A 250 -10.26 3.89 4.53
CA GLY A 250 -9.35 4.19 3.43
C GLY A 250 -9.61 5.56 2.82
N TRP A 251 -8.61 6.04 2.07
CA TRP A 251 -8.62 7.35 1.44
C TRP A 251 -8.47 7.22 -0.08
N SER A 252 -9.14 8.06 -0.87
CA SER A 252 -9.05 8.05 -2.34
C SER A 252 -9.55 6.72 -2.93
N PHE A 253 -8.70 5.97 -3.62
CA PHE A 253 -8.99 4.59 -4.01
C PHE A 253 -9.38 3.73 -2.79
N GLY A 254 -8.74 3.96 -1.64
CA GLY A 254 -9.11 3.31 -0.39
C GLY A 254 -10.51 3.71 0.12
N GLY A 255 -10.94 4.94 -0.15
CA GLY A 255 -12.32 5.37 0.09
C GLY A 255 -13.32 4.63 -0.80
N PHE A 256 -13.01 4.47 -2.09
CA PHE A 256 -13.75 3.61 -3.00
C PHE A 256 -13.81 2.16 -2.49
N MET A 257 -12.69 1.59 -2.07
CA MET A 257 -12.62 0.24 -1.51
C MET A 257 -13.42 0.11 -0.21
N THR A 258 -13.38 1.12 0.66
CA THR A 258 -14.17 1.16 1.91
C THR A 258 -15.68 1.03 1.60
N ILE A 259 -16.19 1.83 0.69
CA ILE A 259 -17.60 1.77 0.29
C ILE A 259 -17.90 0.45 -0.43
N SER A 260 -17.01 0.00 -1.33
CA SER A 260 -17.16 -1.30 -2.03
C SER A 260 -17.30 -2.45 -1.05
N LEU A 261 -16.43 -2.53 -0.04
CA LEU A 261 -16.45 -3.57 0.98
C LEU A 261 -17.72 -3.51 1.82
N MET A 262 -18.12 -2.32 2.27
CA MET A 262 -19.33 -2.16 3.08
C MET A 262 -20.63 -2.49 2.33
N THR A 263 -20.68 -2.24 1.04
CA THR A 263 -21.88 -2.48 0.24
C THR A 263 -21.97 -3.88 -0.35
N ASN A 264 -20.82 -4.53 -0.62
CA ASN A 264 -20.82 -5.92 -1.10
C ASN A 264 -20.76 -6.94 0.06
N HIS A 265 -20.26 -6.56 1.24
CA HIS A 265 -20.18 -7.41 2.41
C HIS A 265 -20.81 -6.73 3.65
N PRO A 266 -22.08 -6.29 3.57
CA PRO A 266 -22.73 -5.47 4.59
C PRO A 266 -22.90 -6.17 5.94
N ASP A 267 -22.81 -7.49 5.98
CA ASP A 267 -22.91 -8.27 7.21
C ASP A 267 -21.56 -8.37 7.96
N VAL A 268 -20.46 -8.05 7.29
CA VAL A 268 -19.10 -8.10 7.84
C VAL A 268 -18.70 -6.75 8.44
N PHE A 269 -18.75 -5.69 7.64
CA PHE A 269 -18.26 -4.37 8.03
C PHE A 269 -19.33 -3.57 8.75
N LYS A 270 -19.10 -3.31 10.04
CA LYS A 270 -20.07 -2.58 10.90
C LYS A 270 -19.91 -1.08 10.80
N VAL A 271 -18.68 -0.61 10.66
CA VAL A 271 -18.34 0.82 10.60
C VAL A 271 -17.31 1.05 9.49
N GLY A 272 -17.51 2.09 8.71
CA GLY A 272 -16.53 2.53 7.70
C GLY A 272 -16.34 4.03 7.67
N VAL A 273 -15.12 4.46 7.35
CA VAL A 273 -14.80 5.86 7.08
C VAL A 273 -14.11 5.96 5.73
N ALA A 274 -14.79 6.53 4.74
CA ALA A 274 -14.33 6.68 3.37
C ALA A 274 -13.95 8.15 3.11
N GLY A 275 -12.67 8.40 2.88
CA GLY A 275 -12.18 9.75 2.58
C GLY A 275 -11.94 9.96 1.09
N GLY A 276 -12.41 11.07 0.51
CA GLY A 276 -12.23 11.45 -0.88
C GLY A 276 -12.51 10.31 -1.88
N PRO A 277 -13.62 9.54 -1.74
CA PRO A 277 -13.81 8.29 -2.47
C PRO A 277 -14.12 8.51 -3.93
N VAL A 278 -13.47 7.77 -4.83
CA VAL A 278 -13.98 7.60 -6.19
C VAL A 278 -15.29 6.80 -6.10
N ILE A 279 -16.33 7.25 -6.78
CA ILE A 279 -17.65 6.59 -6.76
C ILE A 279 -17.94 5.90 -8.09
N ASP A 280 -17.57 6.53 -9.17
CA ASP A 280 -17.75 5.98 -10.52
C ASP A 280 -16.52 6.32 -11.37
N TRP A 281 -15.91 5.33 -11.97
CA TRP A 281 -14.70 5.49 -12.76
C TRP A 281 -14.93 6.25 -14.08
N HIS A 282 -16.17 6.40 -14.56
CA HIS A 282 -16.49 7.27 -15.69
C HIS A 282 -16.16 8.75 -15.46
N TRP A 283 -16.11 9.16 -14.20
CA TRP A 283 -15.90 10.57 -13.82
C TRP A 283 -14.49 10.86 -13.30
N TYR A 284 -13.67 9.82 -13.21
CA TYR A 284 -12.29 10.01 -12.82
C TYR A 284 -11.45 10.45 -14.03
N GLU A 285 -10.25 11.00 -13.78
CA GLU A 285 -9.41 11.48 -14.88
C GLU A 285 -9.05 10.35 -15.84
N VAL A 286 -9.06 10.65 -17.14
CA VAL A 286 -8.98 9.65 -18.22
C VAL A 286 -7.64 8.91 -18.25
N MET A 287 -6.53 9.59 -17.93
CA MET A 287 -5.18 8.99 -17.95
C MET A 287 -5.03 7.86 -16.93
N TYR A 288 -5.72 7.97 -15.79
CA TYR A 288 -5.77 6.90 -14.80
C TYR A 288 -6.90 5.90 -15.12
N GLY A 289 -8.12 6.41 -15.33
CA GLY A 289 -9.30 5.59 -15.55
C GLY A 289 -9.11 4.61 -16.70
N GLU A 290 -8.74 5.07 -17.89
CA GLU A 290 -8.58 4.23 -19.07
C GLU A 290 -7.34 3.34 -19.02
N ARG A 291 -6.28 3.74 -18.30
CA ARG A 291 -5.11 2.89 -18.08
C ARG A 291 -5.47 1.57 -17.40
N TYR A 292 -6.38 1.61 -16.41
CA TYR A 292 -6.71 0.45 -15.58
C TYR A 292 -8.05 -0.20 -15.91
N MET A 293 -8.96 0.54 -16.55
CA MET A 293 -10.30 0.07 -16.90
C MET A 293 -10.54 -0.08 -18.41
N ASP A 294 -9.56 0.34 -19.25
CA ASP A 294 -9.82 0.53 -20.68
C ASP A 294 -10.86 1.65 -20.90
N THR A 295 -11.35 1.86 -22.13
CA THR A 295 -12.36 2.90 -22.35
C THR A 295 -13.77 2.45 -21.90
N PRO A 296 -14.66 3.38 -21.51
CA PRO A 296 -16.05 3.02 -21.21
C PRO A 296 -16.77 2.31 -22.37
N GLN A 297 -16.39 2.60 -23.61
CA GLN A 297 -16.97 1.98 -24.82
C GLN A 297 -16.51 0.53 -24.99
N THR A 298 -15.26 0.23 -24.67
CA THR A 298 -14.68 -1.12 -24.82
C THR A 298 -14.92 -2.00 -23.58
N ASN A 299 -15.24 -1.39 -22.41
CA ASN A 299 -15.49 -2.09 -21.16
C ASN A 299 -16.73 -1.60 -20.39
N PRO A 300 -17.90 -1.44 -21.01
CA PRO A 300 -19.08 -0.91 -20.33
C PRO A 300 -19.52 -1.76 -19.13
N GLY A 301 -19.35 -3.08 -19.23
CA GLY A 301 -19.67 -4.02 -18.16
C GLY A 301 -18.78 -3.84 -16.92
N GLY A 302 -17.48 -3.62 -17.12
CA GLY A 302 -16.53 -3.35 -16.04
C GLY A 302 -16.85 -2.06 -15.29
N TYR A 303 -17.05 -0.97 -16.01
CA TYR A 303 -17.45 0.31 -15.42
C TYR A 303 -18.76 0.21 -14.63
N ARG A 304 -19.78 -0.44 -15.20
CA ARG A 304 -21.06 -0.65 -14.51
C ARG A 304 -20.90 -1.47 -13.23
N LYS A 305 -20.11 -2.54 -13.28
CA LYS A 305 -19.89 -3.46 -12.16
C LYS A 305 -19.18 -2.77 -10.98
N THR A 306 -18.26 -1.85 -11.28
CA THR A 306 -17.46 -1.15 -10.27
C THR A 306 -18.13 0.12 -9.74
N SER A 307 -19.15 0.65 -10.39
CA SER A 307 -19.85 1.85 -9.95
C SER A 307 -20.59 1.63 -8.64
N LEU A 308 -20.25 2.42 -7.63
CA LEU A 308 -20.87 2.34 -6.31
C LEU A 308 -22.30 2.84 -6.26
N LEU A 309 -22.73 3.58 -7.29
CA LEU A 309 -24.10 4.08 -7.39
C LEU A 309 -25.14 2.96 -7.35
N TYR A 310 -24.86 1.86 -8.03
CA TYR A 310 -25.77 0.71 -8.07
C TYR A 310 -25.79 -0.09 -6.76
N GLN A 311 -24.83 0.14 -5.88
CA GLN A 311 -24.64 -0.58 -4.64
C GLN A 311 -25.15 0.18 -3.40
N ALA A 312 -25.53 1.46 -3.55
CA ALA A 312 -25.97 2.33 -2.46
C ALA A 312 -27.07 1.69 -1.57
N LYS A 313 -27.99 0.94 -2.19
CA LYS A 313 -29.08 0.22 -1.50
C LYS A 313 -28.64 -0.90 -0.54
N ASN A 314 -27.41 -1.38 -0.70
CA ASN A 314 -26.90 -2.50 0.09
C ASN A 314 -26.20 -2.06 1.40
N LEU A 315 -26.05 -0.76 1.61
CA LEU A 315 -25.40 -0.22 2.80
C LEU A 315 -26.24 -0.53 4.06
N LYS A 316 -25.64 -1.27 5.01
CA LYS A 316 -26.27 -1.60 6.32
C LYS A 316 -25.51 -0.98 7.48
N GLY A 317 -24.18 -1.00 7.44
CA GLY A 317 -23.32 -0.48 8.51
C GLY A 317 -23.28 1.05 8.58
N LYS A 318 -22.61 1.57 9.61
CA LYS A 318 -22.35 3.00 9.78
C LYS A 318 -21.24 3.44 8.86
N LEU A 319 -21.53 4.31 7.90
CA LEU A 319 -20.58 4.86 6.96
C LEU A 319 -20.45 6.38 7.11
N GLN A 320 -19.25 6.87 7.35
CA GLN A 320 -18.91 8.29 7.20
C GLN A 320 -18.14 8.50 5.89
N ILE A 321 -18.59 9.46 5.10
CA ILE A 321 -17.90 9.94 3.90
C ILE A 321 -17.29 11.31 4.25
N ILE A 322 -16.03 11.52 3.91
CA ILE A 322 -15.31 12.77 4.16
C ILE A 322 -14.77 13.31 2.85
N GLN A 323 -14.96 14.61 2.57
CA GLN A 323 -14.58 15.26 1.32
C GLN A 323 -13.99 16.65 1.53
N GLY A 324 -12.87 16.95 0.86
CA GLY A 324 -12.38 18.32 0.70
C GLY A 324 -13.13 19.04 -0.42
N LEU A 325 -13.58 20.28 -0.20
CA LEU A 325 -14.34 21.01 -1.23
C LEU A 325 -13.48 21.48 -2.42
N ASN A 326 -12.18 21.67 -2.20
CA ASN A 326 -11.24 22.06 -3.27
C ASN A 326 -10.46 20.85 -3.81
N ASP A 327 -11.01 19.65 -3.64
CA ASP A 327 -10.43 18.43 -4.19
C ASP A 327 -10.60 18.39 -5.72
N VAL A 328 -9.48 18.54 -6.42
CA VAL A 328 -9.40 18.48 -7.88
C VAL A 328 -8.97 17.09 -8.38
N THR A 329 -8.59 16.19 -7.47
CA THR A 329 -8.19 14.81 -7.77
C THR A 329 -9.43 13.91 -7.83
N VAL A 330 -10.22 13.91 -6.75
CA VAL A 330 -11.53 13.26 -6.70
C VAL A 330 -12.55 14.35 -6.40
N VAL A 331 -13.17 14.86 -7.44
CA VAL A 331 -14.06 16.02 -7.33
C VAL A 331 -15.27 15.73 -6.42
N PRO A 332 -15.76 16.72 -5.66
CA PRO A 332 -16.86 16.55 -4.70
C PRO A 332 -18.15 15.96 -5.29
N GLN A 333 -18.36 16.11 -6.60
CA GLN A 333 -19.50 15.54 -7.34
C GLN A 333 -19.59 14.01 -7.19
N HIS A 334 -18.47 13.29 -7.02
CA HIS A 334 -18.47 11.86 -6.69
C HIS A 334 -19.33 11.61 -5.43
N CYS A 335 -18.98 12.26 -4.32
CA CYS A 335 -19.70 12.11 -3.06
C CYS A 335 -21.16 12.54 -3.15
N LEU A 336 -21.43 13.71 -3.75
CA LEU A 336 -22.80 14.24 -3.86
C LEU A 336 -23.71 13.33 -4.68
N THR A 337 -23.19 12.72 -5.75
CA THR A 337 -23.96 11.79 -6.57
C THR A 337 -24.21 10.47 -5.83
N PHE A 338 -23.25 9.98 -5.05
CA PHE A 338 -23.46 8.81 -4.20
C PHE A 338 -24.50 9.07 -3.10
N LEU A 339 -24.46 10.23 -2.44
CA LEU A 339 -25.50 10.64 -1.49
C LEU A 339 -26.88 10.69 -2.11
N LYS A 340 -27.00 11.21 -3.35
CA LYS A 340 -28.26 11.18 -4.10
C LYS A 340 -28.75 9.74 -4.31
N ALA A 341 -27.87 8.81 -4.67
CA ALA A 341 -28.19 7.40 -4.83
C ALA A 341 -28.62 6.76 -3.49
N CYS A 342 -27.94 7.10 -2.38
CA CYS A 342 -28.31 6.64 -1.04
C CYS A 342 -29.69 7.13 -0.60
N ILE A 343 -30.00 8.41 -0.84
CA ILE A 343 -31.33 8.98 -0.53
C ILE A 343 -32.41 8.23 -1.32
N ALA A 344 -32.20 8.00 -2.62
CA ALA A 344 -33.14 7.27 -3.43
C ALA A 344 -33.31 5.80 -3.00
N ALA A 345 -32.28 5.20 -2.40
CA ALA A 345 -32.28 3.84 -1.89
C ALA A 345 -32.77 3.74 -0.42
N GLY A 346 -32.97 4.86 0.27
CA GLY A 346 -33.33 4.89 1.70
C GLY A 346 -32.18 4.60 2.66
N THR A 347 -30.91 4.61 2.20
CA THR A 347 -29.73 4.45 3.06
C THR A 347 -29.21 5.81 3.50
N GLN A 348 -28.55 5.86 4.67
CA GLN A 348 -28.20 7.12 5.34
C GLN A 348 -26.75 7.13 5.81
N PRO A 349 -25.77 7.32 4.91
CA PRO A 349 -24.39 7.58 5.31
C PRO A 349 -24.25 8.99 5.91
N ASP A 350 -23.33 9.13 6.87
CA ASP A 350 -22.91 10.44 7.36
C ASP A 350 -21.96 11.11 6.36
N PHE A 351 -22.08 12.42 6.18
CA PHE A 351 -21.23 13.18 5.26
C PHE A 351 -20.59 14.36 5.98
N PHE A 352 -19.28 14.47 5.87
CA PHE A 352 -18.54 15.59 6.42
C PHE A 352 -17.65 16.27 5.36
N VAL A 353 -17.70 17.57 5.33
CA VAL A 353 -17.02 18.41 4.34
C VAL A 353 -15.98 19.26 5.02
N TYR A 354 -14.79 19.34 4.41
CA TYR A 354 -13.75 20.30 4.75
C TYR A 354 -13.74 21.45 3.74
N PRO A 355 -14.33 22.62 4.09
CA PRO A 355 -14.33 23.79 3.21
C PRO A 355 -12.92 24.28 2.93
N GLY A 356 -12.61 24.52 1.65
CA GLY A 356 -11.31 25.03 1.24
C GLY A 356 -10.18 23.97 1.15
N GLU A 357 -10.39 22.76 1.62
CA GLU A 357 -9.33 21.74 1.65
C GLU A 357 -9.24 20.93 0.34
N PRO A 358 -8.01 20.59 -0.09
CA PRO A 358 -7.75 19.73 -1.23
C PRO A 358 -7.90 18.24 -0.90
N HIS A 359 -7.53 17.37 -1.85
CA HIS A 359 -7.56 15.90 -1.68
C HIS A 359 -6.76 15.40 -0.47
N ASN A 360 -5.56 15.94 -0.25
CA ASN A 360 -4.68 15.57 0.85
C ASN A 360 -4.57 16.74 1.85
N MET A 361 -5.25 16.61 2.96
CA MET A 361 -5.24 17.61 4.04
C MET A 361 -3.92 17.56 4.82
N ARG A 362 -3.43 18.72 5.24
CA ARG A 362 -2.15 18.87 5.95
C ARG A 362 -2.29 19.76 7.18
N GLY A 363 -1.27 19.75 8.05
CA GLY A 363 -1.23 20.58 9.24
C GLY A 363 -2.40 20.35 10.19
N HIS A 364 -3.01 21.40 10.69
CA HIS A 364 -4.10 21.35 11.66
C HIS A 364 -5.33 20.57 11.14
N GLN A 365 -5.66 20.74 9.86
CA GLN A 365 -6.78 20.03 9.22
C GLN A 365 -6.54 18.52 9.20
N SER A 366 -5.31 18.07 9.02
CA SER A 366 -4.97 16.63 9.11
C SER A 366 -5.18 16.09 10.53
N THR A 367 -4.84 16.85 11.55
CA THR A 367 -5.09 16.47 12.96
C THR A 367 -6.60 16.33 13.21
N HIS A 368 -7.37 17.35 12.88
CA HIS A 368 -8.83 17.32 13.01
C HIS A 368 -9.47 16.17 12.23
N LEU A 369 -8.95 15.87 11.03
CA LEU A 369 -9.40 14.75 10.20
C LEU A 369 -9.20 13.41 10.93
N HIS A 370 -8.00 13.17 11.47
CA HIS A 370 -7.72 11.91 12.17
C HIS A 370 -8.49 11.78 13.49
N GLU A 371 -8.71 12.89 14.21
CA GLU A 371 -9.61 12.92 15.36
C GLU A 371 -11.04 12.54 14.98
N ARG A 372 -11.56 13.10 13.89
CA ARG A 372 -12.90 12.78 13.38
C ARG A 372 -13.02 11.30 12.98
N ILE A 373 -12.05 10.77 12.27
CA ILE A 373 -12.01 9.34 11.91
C ILE A 373 -12.02 8.48 13.18
N SER A 374 -11.17 8.81 14.15
CA SER A 374 -11.05 8.09 15.42
C SER A 374 -12.34 8.12 16.20
N ASN A 375 -12.95 9.29 16.36
CA ASN A 375 -14.20 9.45 17.10
C ASN A 375 -15.34 8.66 16.46
N TYR A 376 -15.40 8.57 15.14
CA TYR A 376 -16.41 7.76 14.47
C TYR A 376 -16.28 6.28 14.82
N PHE A 377 -15.06 5.74 14.87
CA PHE A 377 -14.84 4.38 15.35
C PHE A 377 -15.14 4.24 16.85
N PHE A 378 -14.76 5.22 17.67
CA PHE A 378 -15.07 5.19 19.11
C PHE A 378 -16.58 5.19 19.38
N ASP A 379 -17.38 5.85 18.57
CA ASP A 379 -18.83 5.93 18.75
C ASP A 379 -19.54 4.67 18.29
N TYR A 380 -19.08 4.03 17.21
CA TYR A 380 -19.85 2.98 16.53
C TYR A 380 -19.18 1.60 16.46
N LEU A 381 -17.89 1.45 16.78
CA LEU A 381 -17.16 0.17 16.75
C LEU A 381 -16.62 -0.19 18.14
N LYS A 382 -17.49 -0.22 19.13
CA LYS A 382 -17.13 -0.56 20.53
C LYS A 382 -17.34 -2.03 20.83
#